data_4038ad42f4927b6fcb65e9271b2d4fb8
#
_entry.id   4038ad42f4927b6fcb65e9271b2d4fb8
#
_cell.length_a   1.000
_cell.length_b   1.000
_cell.length_c   1.000
_cell.angle_alpha   90.00
_cell.angle_beta   90.00
_cell.angle_gamma   90.00
#
_symmetry.space_group_name_H-M   'P 1'
#
loop_
_entity.id
_entity.type
_entity.pdbx_description
1 polymer ?
#
loop_
_entity_poly.entity_id
_entity_poly.type
_entity_poly.pdbx_seq_one_letter_code
_entity_poly.pdbx_strand_id
1 'polypeptide(L)'
;MDVFAGIDLGTTHLKVVLTDGQEQVLWQKKWPVQSLQPHQGWQEQDPLAIRAIILLALRELAAVIPPRASRCIAGFSTAMHALLLLDKNDQPLTSIITWADTRSQPQAASLRHTSQGRHIYLLTGTPIHPMSPLCKIAWMQENRPEVMEQKPRVVSLKDWIWKSLTGYYEIDHSVASATGLFDIHRRQWCTEALTLVGITESQLSRPVSVFHHLPADNHYADLNHWKVPLVWVIGGSDGYLATLGSGATKPGDMALTIGTSGAVRVLRSQPVPDEQGVLFHYAAAEGQYLSGGAINNGGNLLAWFADIFLQGQQTTAATLSYWLDQAALVAPGADGLCCIPYVYGERAPIWDASAKASFTGIHAGHTKAHFLRAILEAVAASLYQITQAIEAGGEKIERVYASGGFTESALWLDIVSRQLNKKLIVSDEADASALGAVKIAVRSLKV
;
A
#
# COMPACT_ATOMS: atom_id res chain seq x y z
N MET A 1 26.42 16.43 12.28
CA MET A 1 24.99 16.21 12.46
C MET A 1 24.52 15.22 11.40
N ASP A 2 23.90 14.10 11.80
CA ASP A 2 23.33 13.16 10.84
C ASP A 2 22.09 13.76 10.19
N VAL A 3 21.86 13.43 8.92
CA VAL A 3 20.62 13.72 8.20
C VAL A 3 19.97 12.42 7.76
N PHE A 4 18.65 12.43 7.64
CA PHE A 4 17.87 11.24 7.36
C PHE A 4 17.00 11.46 6.11
N ALA A 5 17.02 10.51 5.20
CA ALA A 5 16.19 10.54 4.01
C ALA A 5 15.16 9.42 4.04
N GLY A 6 13.91 9.74 3.72
CA GLY A 6 12.85 8.77 3.44
C GLY A 6 12.58 8.74 1.95
N ILE A 7 12.72 7.58 1.33
CA ILE A 7 12.53 7.37 -0.11
C ILE A 7 11.32 6.46 -0.28
N ASP A 8 10.21 7.00 -0.80
CA ASP A 8 8.94 6.27 -0.99
C ASP A 8 8.73 5.93 -2.46
N LEU A 9 8.84 4.65 -2.78
CA LEU A 9 8.63 4.08 -4.12
C LEU A 9 7.15 3.75 -4.32
N GLY A 10 6.34 4.80 -4.52
CA GLY A 10 4.91 4.67 -4.75
C GLY A 10 4.57 4.33 -6.21
N THR A 11 3.32 3.92 -6.47
CA THR A 11 2.85 3.57 -7.82
C THR A 11 2.58 4.77 -8.72
N THR A 12 2.32 5.95 -8.17
CA THR A 12 2.05 7.19 -8.93
C THR A 12 3.17 8.21 -8.84
N HIS A 13 3.92 8.19 -7.76
CA HIS A 13 5.05 9.08 -7.51
C HIS A 13 6.16 8.37 -6.74
N LEU A 14 7.39 8.64 -7.11
CA LEU A 14 8.52 8.51 -6.21
C LEU A 14 8.58 9.79 -5.37
N LYS A 15 8.73 9.66 -4.05
CA LYS A 15 8.86 10.80 -3.14
C LYS A 15 10.12 10.67 -2.31
N VAL A 16 10.78 11.78 -2.07
CA VAL A 16 11.93 11.83 -1.16
C VAL A 16 11.75 12.99 -0.20
N VAL A 17 11.96 12.71 1.08
CA VAL A 17 11.97 13.69 2.16
C VAL A 17 13.32 13.60 2.85
N LEU A 18 14.01 14.73 3.01
CA LEU A 18 15.25 14.86 3.79
C LEU A 18 14.94 15.60 5.08
N THR A 19 15.37 15.07 6.21
CA THR A 19 15.18 15.66 7.52
C THR A 19 16.49 15.79 8.29
N ASP A 20 16.50 16.63 9.32
CA ASP A 20 17.54 16.62 10.33
C ASP A 20 17.29 15.56 11.41
N GLY A 21 18.15 15.51 12.44
CA GLY A 21 18.02 14.56 13.56
C GLY A 21 16.84 14.82 14.50
N GLN A 22 16.10 15.92 14.30
CA GLN A 22 14.86 16.27 15.02
C GLN A 22 13.61 16.07 14.17
N GLU A 23 13.74 15.36 13.04
CA GLU A 23 12.68 15.09 12.07
C GLU A 23 12.13 16.37 11.39
N GLN A 24 12.85 17.51 11.45
CA GLN A 24 12.47 18.70 10.71
C GLN A 24 12.80 18.56 9.23
N VAL A 25 11.82 18.81 8.36
CA VAL A 25 11.98 18.68 6.92
C VAL A 25 12.93 19.78 6.40
N LEU A 26 14.04 19.37 5.81
CA LEU A 26 15.02 20.23 5.16
C LEU A 26 14.77 20.38 3.66
N TRP A 27 14.27 19.32 3.03
CA TRP A 27 13.95 19.28 1.61
C TRP A 27 13.01 18.13 1.30
N GLN A 28 12.17 18.33 0.30
CA GLN A 28 11.30 17.28 -0.25
C GLN A 28 11.04 17.49 -1.73
N LYS A 29 10.86 16.39 -2.44
CA LYS A 29 10.49 16.39 -3.86
C LYS A 29 9.76 15.12 -4.26
N LYS A 30 8.96 15.22 -5.32
CA LYS A 30 8.24 14.09 -5.94
C LYS A 30 8.48 14.08 -7.45
N TRP A 31 8.57 12.87 -7.97
CA TRP A 31 8.68 12.60 -9.40
C TRP A 31 7.52 11.70 -9.82
N PRO A 32 6.81 12.03 -10.92
CA PRO A 32 5.72 11.19 -11.39
C PRO A 32 6.26 9.83 -11.88
N VAL A 33 5.52 8.77 -11.58
CA VAL A 33 5.77 7.42 -12.07
C VAL A 33 4.64 7.05 -13.01
N GLN A 34 4.99 6.61 -14.22
CA GLN A 34 4.01 6.22 -15.22
C GLN A 34 3.53 4.80 -14.98
N SER A 35 2.20 4.61 -14.98
CA SER A 35 1.56 3.30 -15.04
C SER A 35 1.13 2.98 -16.47
N LEU A 36 1.25 1.73 -16.86
CA LEU A 36 0.87 1.20 -18.16
C LEU A 36 -0.34 0.27 -17.99
N GLN A 37 -1.26 0.34 -18.95
CA GLN A 37 -2.43 -0.53 -18.99
C GLN A 37 -2.52 -1.22 -20.37
N PRO A 38 -1.65 -2.22 -20.64
CA PRO A 38 -1.58 -2.85 -21.97
C PRO A 38 -2.85 -3.62 -22.33
N HIS A 39 -3.60 -4.11 -21.35
CA HIS A 39 -4.89 -4.78 -21.50
C HIS A 39 -5.84 -4.35 -20.38
N GLN A 40 -7.13 -4.58 -20.56
CA GLN A 40 -8.12 -4.32 -19.51
C GLN A 40 -7.80 -5.13 -18.24
N GLY A 41 -7.73 -4.44 -17.09
CA GLY A 41 -7.40 -5.04 -15.80
C GLY A 41 -5.90 -5.27 -15.55
N TRP A 42 -5.04 -5.02 -16.54
CA TRP A 42 -3.59 -5.08 -16.35
C TRP A 42 -3.07 -3.72 -15.87
N GLN A 43 -2.19 -3.75 -14.88
CA GLN A 43 -1.57 -2.55 -14.33
C GLN A 43 -0.09 -2.78 -14.12
N GLU A 44 0.72 -2.19 -14.99
CA GLU A 44 2.14 -2.44 -15.09
C GLU A 44 2.96 -1.15 -14.97
N GLN A 45 4.25 -1.31 -14.70
CA GLN A 45 5.24 -0.23 -14.74
C GLN A 45 6.51 -0.72 -15.42
N ASP A 46 7.17 0.17 -16.14
CA ASP A 46 8.47 -0.12 -16.76
C ASP A 46 9.57 -0.09 -15.68
N PRO A 47 10.24 -1.23 -15.41
CA PRO A 47 11.30 -1.30 -14.40
C PRO A 47 12.47 -0.36 -14.72
N LEU A 48 12.87 -0.23 -15.99
CA LEU A 48 13.99 0.62 -16.37
C LEU A 48 13.67 2.11 -16.22
N ALA A 49 12.45 2.53 -16.55
CA ALA A 49 11.98 3.89 -16.32
C ALA A 49 11.96 4.25 -14.82
N ILE A 50 11.48 3.32 -13.96
CA ILE A 50 11.50 3.53 -12.51
C ILE A 50 12.94 3.63 -11.99
N ARG A 51 13.83 2.74 -12.43
CA ARG A 51 15.24 2.81 -12.06
C ARG A 51 15.87 4.15 -12.42
N ALA A 52 15.57 4.67 -13.62
CA ALA A 52 16.08 5.97 -14.07
C ALA A 52 15.60 7.12 -13.16
N ILE A 53 14.30 7.11 -12.77
CA ILE A 53 13.73 8.10 -11.85
C ILE A 53 14.39 8.01 -10.47
N ILE A 54 14.63 6.80 -9.95
CA ILE A 54 15.30 6.61 -8.65
C ILE A 54 16.73 7.17 -8.69
N LEU A 55 17.50 6.88 -9.74
CA LEU A 55 18.85 7.41 -9.88
C LEU A 55 18.87 8.94 -9.96
N LEU A 56 17.92 9.52 -10.68
CA LEU A 56 17.74 10.97 -10.72
C LEU A 56 17.45 11.54 -9.33
N ALA A 57 16.51 10.93 -8.60
CA ALA A 57 16.15 11.36 -7.26
C ALA A 57 17.32 11.28 -6.27
N LEU A 58 18.14 10.22 -6.35
CA LEU A 58 19.33 10.06 -5.53
C LEU A 58 20.40 11.11 -5.83
N ARG A 59 20.60 11.47 -7.11
CA ARG A 59 21.52 12.56 -7.51
C ARG A 59 21.06 13.90 -6.96
N GLU A 60 19.76 14.22 -7.08
CA GLU A 60 19.21 15.44 -6.54
C GLU A 60 19.27 15.48 -5.01
N LEU A 61 18.99 14.37 -4.35
CA LEU A 61 19.15 14.24 -2.89
C LEU A 61 20.60 14.52 -2.47
N ALA A 62 21.58 13.94 -3.14
CA ALA A 62 23.00 14.17 -2.85
C ALA A 62 23.41 15.64 -2.95
N ALA A 63 22.82 16.37 -3.90
CA ALA A 63 23.11 17.78 -4.14
C ALA A 63 22.58 18.72 -3.04
N VAL A 64 21.51 18.31 -2.32
CA VAL A 64 20.86 19.14 -1.28
C VAL A 64 21.28 18.78 0.14
N ILE A 65 22.11 17.76 0.32
CA ILE A 65 22.63 17.41 1.64
C ILE A 65 23.48 18.58 2.19
N PRO A 66 23.18 19.06 3.42
CA PRO A 66 23.93 20.15 4.02
C PRO A 66 25.43 19.83 4.13
N PRO A 67 26.35 20.75 3.76
CA PRO A 67 27.81 20.52 3.83
C PRO A 67 28.33 20.13 5.24
N ARG A 68 27.58 20.50 6.29
CA ARG A 68 27.89 20.19 7.69
C ARG A 68 27.38 18.81 8.14
N ALA A 69 26.66 18.08 7.27
CA ALA A 69 26.19 16.74 7.62
C ALA A 69 27.38 15.79 7.80
N SER A 70 27.32 14.95 8.84
CA SER A 70 28.35 13.94 9.11
C SER A 70 28.13 12.69 8.26
N ARG A 71 26.87 12.34 8.03
CA ARG A 71 26.42 11.22 7.18
C ARG A 71 24.95 11.39 6.82
N CYS A 72 24.52 10.66 5.78
CA CYS A 72 23.11 10.51 5.41
C CYS A 72 22.66 9.07 5.64
N ILE A 73 21.52 8.87 6.29
CA ILE A 73 20.90 7.57 6.49
C ILE A 73 19.58 7.57 5.70
N ALA A 74 19.49 6.72 4.67
CA ALA A 74 18.36 6.71 3.74
C ALA A 74 17.54 5.42 3.89
N GLY A 75 16.29 5.55 4.36
CA GLY A 75 15.33 4.46 4.49
C GLY A 75 14.36 4.40 3.32
N PHE A 76 13.95 3.17 2.94
CA PHE A 76 13.04 2.95 1.83
C PHE A 76 11.64 2.57 2.29
N SER A 77 10.65 3.16 1.66
CA SER A 77 9.25 2.76 1.63
C SER A 77 8.90 2.26 0.23
N THR A 78 8.06 1.24 0.09
CA THR A 78 7.70 0.71 -1.22
C THR A 78 6.25 0.25 -1.23
N ALA A 79 5.55 0.51 -2.34
CA ALA A 79 4.25 -0.08 -2.60
C ALA A 79 4.32 -1.61 -2.55
N MET A 80 3.35 -2.20 -1.86
CA MET A 80 3.25 -3.65 -1.66
C MET A 80 2.76 -4.38 -2.92
N HIS A 81 2.89 -5.71 -2.90
CA HIS A 81 2.28 -6.64 -3.87
C HIS A 81 2.82 -6.54 -5.30
N ALA A 82 3.89 -5.82 -5.54
CA ALA A 82 4.53 -5.81 -6.87
C ALA A 82 5.21 -7.16 -7.17
N LEU A 83 5.17 -7.58 -8.43
CA LEU A 83 5.89 -8.75 -8.94
C LEU A 83 6.73 -8.33 -10.15
N LEU A 84 7.99 -8.71 -10.14
CA LEU A 84 8.93 -8.59 -11.25
C LEU A 84 9.69 -9.92 -11.38
N LEU A 85 9.84 -10.42 -12.60
CA LEU A 85 10.60 -11.62 -12.89
C LEU A 85 11.90 -11.23 -13.61
N LEU A 86 13.03 -11.79 -13.16
CA LEU A 86 14.33 -11.51 -13.73
C LEU A 86 14.98 -12.79 -14.29
N ASP A 87 15.77 -12.63 -15.33
CA ASP A 87 16.61 -13.71 -15.86
C ASP A 87 17.86 -13.94 -14.96
N LYS A 88 18.69 -14.91 -15.37
CA LYS A 88 19.96 -15.24 -14.69
C LYS A 88 21.00 -14.11 -14.71
N ASN A 89 20.82 -13.09 -15.55
CA ASN A 89 21.70 -11.92 -15.67
C ASN A 89 21.08 -10.67 -15.01
N ASP A 90 20.08 -10.85 -14.15
CA ASP A 90 19.34 -9.79 -13.45
C ASP A 90 18.58 -8.83 -14.40
N GLN A 91 18.26 -9.28 -15.65
CA GLN A 91 17.49 -8.49 -16.59
C GLN A 91 15.99 -8.77 -16.46
N PRO A 92 15.14 -7.74 -16.50
CA PRO A 92 13.70 -7.92 -16.45
C PRO A 92 13.17 -8.80 -17.59
N LEU A 93 12.45 -9.88 -17.23
CA LEU A 93 11.67 -10.73 -18.15
C LEU A 93 10.24 -10.23 -18.30
N THR A 94 9.78 -9.40 -17.37
CA THR A 94 8.43 -8.83 -17.35
C THR A 94 8.48 -7.35 -17.00
N SER A 95 7.40 -6.62 -17.26
CA SER A 95 7.13 -5.37 -16.56
C SER A 95 6.88 -5.65 -15.07
N ILE A 96 6.92 -4.61 -14.22
CA ILE A 96 6.48 -4.70 -12.82
C ILE A 96 4.96 -4.79 -12.82
N ILE A 97 4.41 -5.92 -12.36
CA ILE A 97 2.97 -6.14 -12.20
C ILE A 97 2.56 -5.57 -10.83
N THR A 98 1.77 -4.49 -10.82
CA THR A 98 1.46 -3.75 -9.59
C THR A 98 0.32 -4.39 -8.78
N TRP A 99 0.04 -3.84 -7.58
CA TRP A 99 -1.04 -4.29 -6.70
C TRP A 99 -2.45 -4.12 -7.32
N ALA A 100 -2.62 -3.17 -8.25
CA ALA A 100 -3.90 -2.88 -8.90
C ALA A 100 -4.21 -3.82 -10.09
N ASP A 101 -3.26 -4.67 -10.45
CA ASP A 101 -3.42 -5.63 -11.53
C ASP A 101 -4.39 -6.76 -11.15
N THR A 102 -5.33 -7.05 -12.03
CA THR A 102 -6.38 -8.06 -11.80
C THR A 102 -6.28 -9.27 -12.73
N ARG A 103 -5.19 -9.41 -13.53
CA ARG A 103 -5.05 -10.52 -14.49
C ARG A 103 -5.17 -11.91 -13.86
N SER A 104 -4.74 -12.06 -12.60
CA SER A 104 -4.79 -13.32 -11.85
C SER A 104 -6.12 -13.52 -11.09
N GLN A 105 -7.18 -12.80 -11.45
CA GLN A 105 -8.51 -12.98 -10.87
C GLN A 105 -9.03 -14.43 -10.95
N PRO A 106 -8.87 -15.18 -12.07
CA PRO A 106 -9.31 -16.58 -12.14
C PRO A 106 -8.61 -17.48 -11.10
N GLN A 107 -7.28 -17.33 -10.93
CA GLN A 107 -6.49 -18.10 -9.96
C GLN A 107 -6.89 -17.75 -8.52
N ALA A 108 -7.08 -16.46 -8.24
CA ALA A 108 -7.57 -16.02 -6.93
C ALA A 108 -8.97 -16.57 -6.62
N ALA A 109 -9.90 -16.52 -7.57
CA ALA A 109 -11.26 -17.04 -7.41
C ALA A 109 -11.29 -18.55 -7.18
N SER A 110 -10.46 -19.32 -7.90
CA SER A 110 -10.39 -20.78 -7.75
C SER A 110 -9.81 -21.22 -6.42
N LEU A 111 -8.90 -20.42 -5.82
CA LEU A 111 -8.20 -20.77 -4.59
C LEU A 111 -8.92 -20.26 -3.33
N ARG A 112 -9.54 -19.10 -3.39
CA ARG A 112 -10.01 -18.32 -2.24
C ARG A 112 -10.95 -19.07 -1.30
N HIS A 113 -11.90 -19.85 -1.83
CA HIS A 113 -12.90 -20.56 -1.05
C HIS A 113 -12.54 -22.02 -0.77
N THR A 114 -11.30 -22.43 -1.06
CA THR A 114 -10.82 -23.78 -0.79
C THR A 114 -10.19 -23.87 0.60
N SER A 115 -10.14 -25.09 1.15
CA SER A 115 -9.39 -25.36 2.39
C SER A 115 -7.90 -25.01 2.26
N GLN A 116 -7.31 -25.21 1.07
CA GLN A 116 -5.93 -24.86 0.79
C GLN A 116 -5.72 -23.33 0.81
N GLY A 117 -6.59 -22.56 0.15
CA GLY A 117 -6.52 -21.09 0.18
C GLY A 117 -6.67 -20.52 1.59
N ARG A 118 -7.61 -21.09 2.38
CA ARG A 118 -7.75 -20.73 3.79
C ARG A 118 -6.48 -21.06 4.59
N HIS A 119 -5.91 -22.25 4.39
CA HIS A 119 -4.68 -22.66 5.07
C HIS A 119 -3.52 -21.71 4.76
N ILE A 120 -3.31 -21.36 3.47
CA ILE A 120 -2.30 -20.39 3.04
C ILE A 120 -2.54 -19.01 3.69
N TYR A 121 -3.78 -18.53 3.71
CA TYR A 121 -4.11 -17.28 4.39
C TYR A 121 -3.71 -17.31 5.88
N LEU A 122 -4.03 -18.37 6.61
CA LEU A 122 -3.71 -18.51 8.03
C LEU A 122 -2.18 -18.51 8.29
N LEU A 123 -1.39 -19.07 7.38
CA LEU A 123 0.07 -19.06 7.48
C LEU A 123 0.68 -17.70 7.08
N THR A 124 0.14 -17.09 6.04
CA THR A 124 0.77 -15.90 5.42
C THR A 124 0.16 -14.56 5.86
N GLY A 125 -1.05 -14.60 6.43
CA GLY A 125 -1.82 -13.38 6.74
C GLY A 125 -2.23 -12.56 5.52
N THR A 126 -1.98 -13.05 4.31
CA THR A 126 -2.29 -12.35 3.06
C THR A 126 -3.56 -12.91 2.45
N PRO A 127 -4.63 -12.11 2.31
CA PRO A 127 -5.87 -12.55 1.68
C PRO A 127 -5.64 -13.04 0.24
N ILE A 128 -6.36 -14.09 -0.14
CA ILE A 128 -6.31 -14.62 -1.52
C ILE A 128 -7.04 -13.65 -2.46
N HIS A 129 -6.26 -12.87 -3.18
CA HIS A 129 -6.74 -11.81 -4.07
C HIS A 129 -5.74 -11.61 -5.22
N PRO A 130 -6.16 -11.21 -6.42
CA PRO A 130 -5.26 -11.01 -7.57
C PRO A 130 -4.15 -9.99 -7.32
N MET A 131 -4.27 -9.11 -6.33
CA MET A 131 -3.19 -8.20 -5.95
C MET A 131 -1.91 -8.92 -5.50
N SER A 132 -2.02 -10.14 -4.93
CA SER A 132 -0.87 -10.82 -4.31
C SER A 132 0.07 -11.45 -5.34
N PRO A 133 1.39 -11.41 -5.15
CA PRO A 133 2.34 -12.16 -5.95
C PRO A 133 2.04 -13.66 -6.02
N LEU A 134 1.52 -14.29 -4.96
CA LEU A 134 1.05 -15.67 -4.99
C LEU A 134 0.13 -15.95 -6.18
N CYS A 135 -0.95 -15.17 -6.32
CA CYS A 135 -1.92 -15.35 -7.41
C CYS A 135 -1.31 -14.98 -8.78
N LYS A 136 -0.46 -13.94 -8.84
CA LYS A 136 0.22 -13.54 -10.08
C LYS A 136 1.19 -14.62 -10.58
N ILE A 137 1.93 -15.27 -9.69
CA ILE A 137 2.84 -16.37 -10.07
C ILE A 137 2.01 -17.57 -10.55
N ALA A 138 0.90 -17.91 -9.89
CA ALA A 138 0.00 -18.94 -10.39
C ALA A 138 -0.51 -18.63 -11.81
N TRP A 139 -0.87 -17.36 -12.07
CA TRP A 139 -1.24 -16.93 -13.42
C TRP A 139 -0.06 -17.05 -14.42
N MET A 140 1.15 -16.68 -13.99
CA MET A 140 2.36 -16.80 -14.86
C MET A 140 2.66 -18.26 -15.21
N GLN A 141 2.49 -19.19 -14.28
CA GLN A 141 2.65 -20.63 -14.54
C GLN A 141 1.72 -21.12 -15.67
N GLU A 142 0.48 -20.65 -15.65
CA GLU A 142 -0.53 -21.09 -16.62
C GLU A 142 -0.42 -20.37 -17.98
N ASN A 143 -0.12 -19.07 -17.98
CA ASN A 143 -0.22 -18.21 -19.15
C ASN A 143 1.12 -17.79 -19.76
N ARG A 144 2.22 -17.98 -19.06
CA ARG A 144 3.59 -17.65 -19.50
C ARG A 144 4.58 -18.74 -19.08
N PRO A 145 4.27 -20.03 -19.37
CA PRO A 145 5.14 -21.14 -18.98
C PRO A 145 6.56 -20.99 -19.51
N GLU A 146 6.74 -20.41 -20.71
CA GLU A 146 8.05 -20.16 -21.31
C GLU A 146 8.95 -19.22 -20.47
N VAL A 147 8.36 -18.37 -19.66
CA VAL A 147 9.08 -17.51 -18.69
C VAL A 147 9.41 -18.32 -17.43
N MET A 148 8.42 -19.07 -16.92
CA MET A 148 8.57 -19.79 -15.65
C MET A 148 9.51 -20.99 -15.74
N GLU A 149 9.60 -21.67 -16.91
CA GLU A 149 10.55 -22.75 -17.21
C GLU A 149 12.02 -22.31 -17.11
N GLN A 150 12.29 -21.02 -17.30
CA GLN A 150 13.63 -20.43 -17.10
C GLN A 150 14.02 -20.35 -15.63
N LYS A 151 13.13 -20.70 -14.68
CA LYS A 151 13.30 -20.55 -13.25
C LYS A 151 13.73 -19.11 -12.86
N PRO A 152 12.93 -18.11 -13.25
CA PRO A 152 13.29 -16.72 -13.05
C PRO A 152 13.45 -16.41 -11.56
N ARG A 153 14.25 -15.39 -11.25
CA ARG A 153 14.23 -14.79 -9.93
C ARG A 153 12.93 -13.98 -9.77
N VAL A 154 12.28 -14.19 -8.65
CA VAL A 154 11.01 -13.57 -8.30
C VAL A 154 11.30 -12.46 -7.28
N VAL A 155 11.07 -11.21 -7.66
CA VAL A 155 11.37 -10.04 -6.82
C VAL A 155 10.20 -9.06 -6.78
N SER A 156 10.19 -8.21 -5.78
CA SER A 156 9.39 -6.98 -5.76
C SER A 156 10.21 -5.81 -6.36
N LEU A 157 9.57 -4.65 -6.52
CA LEU A 157 10.31 -3.44 -6.90
C LEU A 157 11.42 -3.12 -5.89
N LYS A 158 11.15 -3.28 -4.57
CA LYS A 158 12.08 -2.90 -3.53
C LYS A 158 13.36 -3.73 -3.54
N ASP A 159 13.24 -5.05 -3.50
CA ASP A 159 14.39 -5.93 -3.42
C ASP A 159 15.21 -5.93 -4.72
N TRP A 160 14.57 -5.64 -5.87
CA TRP A 160 15.31 -5.38 -7.10
C TRP A 160 16.13 -4.08 -7.05
N ILE A 161 15.53 -2.99 -6.54
CA ILE A 161 16.28 -1.73 -6.33
C ILE A 161 17.33 -1.90 -5.24
N TRP A 162 16.99 -2.57 -4.13
CA TRP A 162 17.95 -2.87 -3.07
C TRP A 162 19.18 -3.62 -3.59
N LYS A 163 18.95 -4.68 -4.40
CA LYS A 163 20.03 -5.41 -5.08
C LYS A 163 20.89 -4.48 -5.94
N SER A 164 20.25 -3.58 -6.65
CA SER A 164 20.96 -2.60 -7.50
C SER A 164 21.86 -1.66 -6.69
N LEU A 165 21.50 -1.33 -5.45
CA LEU A 165 22.23 -0.40 -4.58
C LEU A 165 23.26 -1.08 -3.69
N THR A 166 23.05 -2.33 -3.32
CA THR A 166 23.85 -3.02 -2.28
C THR A 166 24.56 -4.27 -2.79
N GLY A 167 24.15 -4.80 -3.93
CA GLY A 167 24.66 -6.08 -4.44
C GLY A 167 23.94 -7.31 -3.90
N TYR A 168 23.03 -7.19 -2.92
CA TYR A 168 22.37 -8.31 -2.24
C TYR A 168 20.89 -8.41 -2.57
N TYR A 169 20.39 -9.63 -2.82
CA TYR A 169 18.97 -9.92 -2.91
C TYR A 169 18.38 -10.10 -1.52
N GLU A 170 17.86 -9.02 -0.97
CA GLU A 170 17.25 -8.97 0.35
C GLU A 170 15.90 -8.26 0.27
N ILE A 171 14.96 -8.72 1.07
CA ILE A 171 13.60 -8.18 1.18
C ILE A 171 13.24 -8.03 2.65
N ASP A 172 12.66 -6.91 3.04
CA ASP A 172 12.20 -6.75 4.42
C ASP A 172 10.95 -7.59 4.71
N HIS A 173 10.77 -7.95 5.98
CA HIS A 173 9.65 -8.80 6.42
C HIS A 173 8.29 -8.25 6.04
N SER A 174 8.10 -6.90 5.97
CA SER A 174 6.78 -6.32 5.70
C SER A 174 6.39 -6.38 4.22
N VAL A 175 7.35 -6.27 3.32
CA VAL A 175 7.11 -6.49 1.88
C VAL A 175 7.03 -7.98 1.58
N ALA A 176 7.89 -8.81 2.20
CA ALA A 176 7.84 -10.27 2.05
C ALA A 176 6.47 -10.84 2.46
N SER A 177 5.93 -10.43 3.62
CA SER A 177 4.62 -10.92 4.09
C SER A 177 3.49 -10.52 3.15
N ALA A 178 3.55 -9.37 2.49
CA ALA A 178 2.53 -8.94 1.54
C ALA A 178 2.52 -9.73 0.22
N THR A 179 3.46 -10.67 0.03
CA THR A 179 3.51 -11.51 -1.19
C THR A 179 2.50 -12.65 -1.21
N GLY A 180 2.02 -13.10 -0.04
CA GLY A 180 1.27 -14.35 0.12
C GLY A 180 2.17 -15.60 0.07
N LEU A 181 3.50 -15.42 0.11
CA LEU A 181 4.50 -16.49 0.05
C LEU A 181 5.32 -16.61 1.35
N PHE A 182 5.07 -15.77 2.35
CA PHE A 182 5.87 -15.64 3.57
C PHE A 182 5.06 -16.05 4.79
N ASP A 183 5.58 -16.99 5.58
CA ASP A 183 5.01 -17.41 6.86
C ASP A 183 5.26 -16.33 7.92
N ILE A 184 4.19 -15.63 8.32
CA ILE A 184 4.28 -14.50 9.26
C ILE A 184 4.57 -14.94 10.69
N HIS A 185 4.33 -16.21 11.03
CA HIS A 185 4.56 -16.76 12.36
C HIS A 185 6.03 -17.15 12.54
N ARG A 186 6.62 -17.80 11.51
CA ARG A 186 8.01 -18.25 11.51
C ARG A 186 8.99 -17.21 10.95
N ARG A 187 8.47 -16.17 10.27
CA ARG A 187 9.24 -15.13 9.58
C ARG A 187 10.23 -15.69 8.54
N GLN A 188 9.74 -16.60 7.73
CA GLN A 188 10.47 -17.26 6.65
C GLN A 188 9.54 -17.51 5.46
N TRP A 189 10.08 -17.92 4.32
CA TRP A 189 9.27 -18.30 3.18
C TRP A 189 8.39 -19.52 3.52
N CYS A 190 7.13 -19.48 3.09
CA CYS A 190 6.12 -20.50 3.36
C CYS A 190 6.23 -21.63 2.33
N THR A 191 6.74 -22.78 2.73
CA THR A 191 6.96 -23.93 1.84
C THR A 191 5.67 -24.37 1.14
N GLU A 192 4.53 -24.35 1.84
CA GLU A 192 3.23 -24.71 1.30
C GLU A 192 2.79 -23.77 0.19
N ALA A 193 2.99 -22.45 0.39
CA ALA A 193 2.68 -21.44 -0.62
C ALA A 193 3.62 -21.53 -1.84
N LEU A 194 4.92 -21.77 -1.61
CA LEU A 194 5.88 -21.96 -2.70
C LEU A 194 5.58 -23.18 -3.53
N THR A 195 5.22 -24.29 -2.88
CA THR A 195 4.83 -25.54 -3.54
C THR A 195 3.58 -25.35 -4.38
N LEU A 196 2.58 -24.63 -3.86
CA LEU A 196 1.33 -24.32 -4.57
C LEU A 196 1.58 -23.63 -5.90
N VAL A 197 2.52 -22.68 -5.95
CA VAL A 197 2.80 -21.90 -7.17
C VAL A 197 4.03 -22.38 -7.95
N GLY A 198 4.62 -23.52 -7.56
CA GLY A 198 5.68 -24.19 -8.33
C GLY A 198 7.01 -23.43 -8.36
N ILE A 199 7.37 -22.70 -7.31
CA ILE A 199 8.66 -22.02 -7.18
C ILE A 199 9.42 -22.53 -5.94
N THR A 200 10.69 -22.17 -5.85
CA THR A 200 11.55 -22.53 -4.73
C THR A 200 12.10 -21.30 -4.03
N GLU A 201 12.52 -21.45 -2.77
CA GLU A 201 13.14 -20.37 -2.00
C GLU A 201 14.37 -19.75 -2.66
N SER A 202 15.14 -20.55 -3.43
CA SER A 202 16.31 -20.07 -4.16
C SER A 202 16.01 -19.03 -5.25
N GLN A 203 14.74 -18.92 -5.67
CA GLN A 203 14.27 -17.90 -6.62
C GLN A 203 13.88 -16.59 -5.94
N LEU A 204 13.85 -16.55 -4.61
CA LEU A 204 13.40 -15.40 -3.81
C LEU A 204 14.57 -14.68 -3.15
N SER A 205 14.33 -13.44 -2.73
CA SER A 205 15.28 -12.66 -1.94
C SER A 205 15.29 -13.13 -0.48
N ARG A 206 16.41 -12.97 0.22
CA ARG A 206 16.56 -13.31 1.64
C ARG A 206 15.73 -12.36 2.50
N PRO A 207 14.80 -12.86 3.36
CA PRO A 207 14.06 -12.02 4.28
C PRO A 207 14.97 -11.43 5.36
N VAL A 208 14.81 -10.13 5.66
CA VAL A 208 15.58 -9.41 6.67
C VAL A 208 14.67 -8.49 7.50
N SER A 209 15.19 -8.00 8.62
CA SER A 209 14.50 -6.99 9.45
C SER A 209 14.30 -5.69 8.67
N VAL A 210 13.22 -4.96 8.95
CA VAL A 210 13.00 -3.59 8.45
C VAL A 210 14.11 -2.60 8.86
N PHE A 211 14.88 -2.93 9.91
CA PHE A 211 16.03 -2.15 10.38
C PHE A 211 17.36 -2.57 9.73
N HIS A 212 17.33 -3.59 8.88
CA HIS A 212 18.56 -4.03 8.20
C HIS A 212 19.15 -2.88 7.40
N HIS A 213 20.44 -2.63 7.61
CA HIS A 213 21.14 -1.52 6.99
C HIS A 213 22.54 -1.92 6.54
N LEU A 214 22.99 -1.28 5.49
CA LEU A 214 24.31 -1.49 4.90
C LEU A 214 24.94 -0.13 4.57
N PRO A 215 26.26 0.03 4.74
CA PRO A 215 26.96 1.18 4.19
C PRO A 215 26.81 1.15 2.68
N ALA A 216 26.64 2.33 2.06
CA ALA A 216 26.70 2.44 0.61
C ALA A 216 28.17 2.32 0.20
N ASP A 217 28.53 1.18 -0.34
CA ASP A 217 29.78 1.03 -1.06
C ASP A 217 29.55 1.31 -2.56
N ASN A 218 30.64 1.61 -3.27
CA ASN A 218 30.62 2.15 -4.63
C ASN A 218 30.14 1.16 -5.72
N HIS A 219 29.22 0.26 -5.43
CA HIS A 219 28.63 -0.64 -6.44
C HIS A 219 27.85 0.12 -7.52
N TYR A 220 27.48 1.37 -7.25
CA TYR A 220 26.87 2.26 -8.22
C TYR A 220 27.86 3.39 -8.56
N ALA A 221 28.35 3.41 -9.78
CA ALA A 221 29.24 4.48 -10.29
C ALA A 221 28.60 5.88 -10.12
N ASP A 222 27.29 5.97 -10.12
CA ASP A 222 26.53 7.22 -9.94
C ASP A 222 26.49 7.73 -8.50
N LEU A 223 26.89 6.96 -7.49
CA LEU A 223 26.97 7.39 -6.09
C LEU A 223 28.27 8.12 -5.75
N ASN A 224 29.21 8.24 -6.67
CA ASN A 224 30.47 8.98 -6.47
C ASN A 224 30.26 10.49 -6.20
N HIS A 225 29.05 11.01 -6.36
CA HIS A 225 28.71 12.40 -6.09
C HIS A 225 28.34 12.69 -4.63
N TRP A 226 28.23 11.65 -3.79
CA TRP A 226 27.90 11.82 -2.37
C TRP A 226 29.11 12.37 -1.62
N LYS A 227 28.91 13.52 -0.99
CA LYS A 227 29.96 14.23 -0.23
C LYS A 227 30.09 13.76 1.21
N VAL A 228 29.16 12.95 1.67
CA VAL A 228 29.11 12.42 3.04
C VAL A 228 28.89 10.90 2.97
N PRO A 229 29.33 10.14 4.00
CA PRO A 229 29.02 8.72 4.11
C PRO A 229 27.50 8.48 4.03
N LEU A 230 27.11 7.48 3.26
CA LEU A 230 25.71 7.10 3.07
C LEU A 230 25.47 5.71 3.67
N VAL A 231 24.37 5.54 4.36
CA VAL A 231 23.88 4.27 4.90
C VAL A 231 22.50 4.00 4.33
N TRP A 232 22.34 2.86 3.69
CA TRP A 232 21.06 2.37 3.22
C TRP A 232 20.35 1.59 4.31
N VAL A 233 19.08 1.89 4.58
CA VAL A 233 18.20 1.13 5.47
C VAL A 233 17.07 0.57 4.61
N ILE A 234 16.86 -0.75 4.65
CA ILE A 234 15.90 -1.41 3.78
C ILE A 234 14.47 -0.89 4.01
N GLY A 235 14.14 -0.49 5.24
CA GLY A 235 12.84 0.09 5.58
C GLY A 235 11.71 -0.91 5.48
N GLY A 236 10.52 -0.47 5.00
CA GLY A 236 9.32 -1.31 5.03
C GLY A 236 8.34 -1.03 3.89
N SER A 237 7.19 -1.70 3.97
CA SER A 237 6.07 -1.47 3.07
C SER A 237 5.43 -0.09 3.30
N ASP A 238 4.86 0.50 2.25
CA ASP A 238 4.18 1.80 2.30
C ASP A 238 3.08 1.85 3.36
N GLY A 239 2.27 0.79 3.48
CA GLY A 239 1.20 0.70 4.47
C GLY A 239 1.71 0.71 5.91
N TYR A 240 2.80 -0.03 6.19
CA TYR A 240 3.44 -0.03 7.51
C TYR A 240 4.04 1.34 7.84
N LEU A 241 4.80 1.89 6.90
CA LEU A 241 5.49 3.16 7.10
C LEU A 241 4.53 4.34 7.16
N ALA A 242 3.44 4.34 6.36
CA ALA A 242 2.40 5.35 6.49
C ALA A 242 1.72 5.31 7.86
N THR A 243 1.52 4.11 8.44
CA THR A 243 0.97 3.98 9.80
C THR A 243 1.94 4.57 10.84
N LEU A 244 3.25 4.34 10.70
CA LEU A 244 4.24 4.98 11.56
C LEU A 244 4.31 6.51 11.35
N GLY A 245 4.25 6.94 10.10
CA GLY A 245 4.28 8.35 9.72
C GLY A 245 3.10 9.11 10.29
N SER A 246 1.88 8.59 10.18
CA SER A 246 0.67 9.24 10.71
C SER A 246 0.62 9.39 12.24
N GLY A 247 1.56 8.79 12.97
CA GLY A 247 1.58 8.83 14.44
C GLY A 247 0.77 7.71 15.11
N ALA A 248 0.08 6.84 14.36
CA ALA A 248 -0.68 5.71 14.90
C ALA A 248 0.25 4.56 15.33
N THR A 249 0.93 4.72 16.45
CA THR A 249 2.03 3.83 16.87
C THR A 249 1.79 3.10 18.18
N LYS A 250 0.76 3.46 18.94
CA LYS A 250 0.46 2.90 20.26
C LYS A 250 -0.70 1.90 20.16
N PRO A 251 -0.84 0.97 21.10
CA PRO A 251 -2.06 0.17 21.22
C PRO A 251 -3.30 1.06 21.27
N GLY A 252 -4.35 0.67 20.56
CA GLY A 252 -5.57 1.47 20.43
C GLY A 252 -5.52 2.58 19.37
N ASP A 253 -4.38 2.79 18.72
CA ASP A 253 -4.27 3.71 17.59
C ASP A 253 -4.64 3.00 16.28
N MET A 254 -5.45 3.64 15.46
CA MET A 254 -5.79 3.20 14.11
C MET A 254 -5.45 4.31 13.11
N ALA A 255 -4.70 3.98 12.07
CA ALA A 255 -4.53 4.85 10.91
C ALA A 255 -5.67 4.61 9.93
N LEU A 256 -6.37 5.68 9.53
CA LEU A 256 -7.42 5.68 8.52
C LEU A 256 -7.02 6.63 7.40
N THR A 257 -6.97 6.12 6.19
CA THR A 257 -6.64 6.92 5.00
C THR A 257 -7.74 6.75 3.95
N ILE A 258 -8.22 7.87 3.39
CA ILE A 258 -9.06 7.86 2.19
C ILE A 258 -8.45 8.85 1.18
N GLY A 259 -7.77 8.27 0.20
CA GLY A 259 -7.34 8.93 -1.04
C GLY A 259 -8.15 8.37 -2.21
N THR A 260 -7.52 8.04 -3.34
CA THR A 260 -8.14 7.32 -4.46
C THR A 260 -8.82 6.03 -3.99
N SER A 261 -8.14 5.25 -3.15
CA SER A 261 -8.65 4.10 -2.39
C SER A 261 -8.68 4.44 -0.91
N GLY A 262 -9.09 3.49 -0.06
CA GLY A 262 -9.06 3.69 1.38
C GLY A 262 -8.41 2.54 2.13
N ALA A 263 -8.03 2.77 3.39
CA ALA A 263 -7.57 1.71 4.28
C ALA A 263 -7.68 2.10 5.74
N VAL A 264 -7.90 1.10 6.59
CA VAL A 264 -7.70 1.18 8.04
C VAL A 264 -6.62 0.19 8.46
N ARG A 265 -5.75 0.60 9.38
CA ARG A 265 -4.58 -0.18 9.82
C ARG A 265 -4.29 0.04 11.29
N VAL A 266 -3.88 -1.02 11.97
CA VAL A 266 -3.42 -1.01 13.36
C VAL A 266 -2.10 -1.75 13.47
N LEU A 267 -1.28 -1.41 14.45
CA LEU A 267 -0.09 -2.17 14.82
C LEU A 267 -0.44 -3.09 16.00
N ARG A 268 -0.10 -4.38 15.86
CA ARG A 268 -0.33 -5.42 16.87
C ARG A 268 0.97 -6.11 17.25
N SER A 269 1.00 -6.69 18.45
CA SER A 269 2.13 -7.53 18.91
C SER A 269 2.08 -8.95 18.35
N GLN A 270 0.91 -9.41 17.91
CA GLN A 270 0.69 -10.74 17.35
C GLN A 270 -0.26 -10.66 16.14
N PRO A 271 -0.09 -11.52 15.13
CA PRO A 271 -1.08 -11.66 14.07
C PRO A 271 -2.30 -12.39 14.63
N VAL A 272 -3.49 -11.94 14.26
CA VAL A 272 -4.75 -12.58 14.63
C VAL A 272 -5.56 -12.78 13.35
N PRO A 273 -5.18 -13.76 12.49
CA PRO A 273 -5.92 -14.03 11.27
C PRO A 273 -7.37 -14.42 11.61
N ASP A 274 -8.32 -13.73 11.02
CA ASP A 274 -9.73 -14.02 11.22
C ASP A 274 -10.18 -15.18 10.33
N GLU A 275 -11.16 -15.95 10.82
CA GLU A 275 -11.64 -17.13 10.10
C GLU A 275 -12.30 -16.80 8.75
N GLN A 276 -12.79 -15.59 8.58
CA GLN A 276 -13.45 -15.14 7.36
C GLN A 276 -12.46 -14.54 6.36
N GLY A 277 -11.22 -14.27 6.78
CA GLY A 277 -10.18 -13.69 5.94
C GLY A 277 -10.45 -12.24 5.56
N VAL A 278 -11.15 -11.47 6.42
CA VAL A 278 -11.49 -10.07 6.17
C VAL A 278 -10.24 -9.18 6.20
N LEU A 279 -9.31 -9.47 7.12
CA LEU A 279 -8.14 -8.64 7.36
C LEU A 279 -6.89 -9.21 6.69
N PHE A 280 -5.97 -8.34 6.34
CA PHE A 280 -4.58 -8.74 6.14
C PHE A 280 -3.80 -8.63 7.46
N HIS A 281 -2.74 -9.45 7.59
CA HIS A 281 -1.80 -9.43 8.70
C HIS A 281 -0.39 -9.53 8.15
N TYR A 282 0.36 -8.44 8.16
CA TYR A 282 1.72 -8.42 7.63
C TYR A 282 2.73 -8.30 8.75
N ALA A 283 3.79 -9.08 8.71
CA ALA A 283 4.92 -8.88 9.60
C ALA A 283 5.48 -7.45 9.37
N ALA A 284 5.93 -6.83 10.43
CA ALA A 284 6.54 -5.51 10.42
C ALA A 284 7.89 -5.57 11.14
N ALA A 285 8.19 -4.66 12.04
CA ALA A 285 9.34 -4.77 12.91
C ALA A 285 9.25 -6.02 13.79
N GLU A 286 10.33 -6.37 14.47
CA GLU A 286 10.32 -7.50 15.40
C GLU A 286 9.26 -7.30 16.49
N GLY A 287 8.44 -8.32 16.73
CA GLY A 287 7.32 -8.24 17.67
C GLY A 287 6.18 -7.32 17.24
N GLN A 288 6.16 -6.85 15.98
CA GLN A 288 5.08 -6.04 15.44
C GLN A 288 4.48 -6.62 14.17
N TYR A 289 3.18 -6.45 14.02
CA TYR A 289 2.40 -6.83 12.85
C TYR A 289 1.48 -5.68 12.45
N LEU A 290 1.37 -5.44 11.15
CA LEU A 290 0.38 -4.53 10.58
C LEU A 290 -0.86 -5.33 10.24
N SER A 291 -1.98 -5.04 10.91
CA SER A 291 -3.28 -5.65 10.62
C SER A 291 -4.25 -4.61 10.11
N GLY A 292 -5.12 -5.01 9.20
CA GLY A 292 -6.12 -4.06 8.67
C GLY A 292 -6.78 -4.54 7.40
N GLY A 293 -7.42 -3.60 6.72
CA GLY A 293 -8.04 -3.82 5.42
C GLY A 293 -7.94 -2.59 4.53
N ALA A 294 -7.85 -2.82 3.25
CA ALA A 294 -7.81 -1.77 2.24
C ALA A 294 -8.98 -1.95 1.28
N ILE A 295 -9.65 -0.86 0.94
CA ILE A 295 -10.76 -0.81 -0.02
C ILE A 295 -10.29 -0.22 -1.35
N ASN A 296 -10.88 -0.66 -2.47
CA ASN A 296 -10.62 -0.07 -3.78
C ASN A 296 -11.39 1.23 -3.98
N ASN A 297 -12.57 1.30 -3.39
CA ASN A 297 -13.58 2.32 -3.62
C ASN A 297 -13.50 3.39 -2.53
N GLY A 298 -12.68 4.41 -2.76
CA GLY A 298 -12.51 5.58 -1.89
C GLY A 298 -12.86 6.87 -2.62
N GLY A 299 -11.93 7.82 -2.68
CA GLY A 299 -12.11 9.10 -3.37
C GLY A 299 -12.27 9.00 -4.89
N ASN A 300 -11.87 7.89 -5.52
CA ASN A 300 -12.14 7.62 -6.94
C ASN A 300 -13.64 7.57 -7.25
N LEU A 301 -14.49 7.29 -6.27
CA LEU A 301 -15.96 7.34 -6.46
C LEU A 301 -16.49 8.76 -6.66
N LEU A 302 -15.76 9.80 -6.21
CA LEU A 302 -16.12 11.19 -6.53
C LEU A 302 -15.91 11.49 -8.01
N ALA A 303 -14.80 11.00 -8.59
CA ALA A 303 -14.57 11.13 -10.03
C ALA A 303 -15.62 10.34 -10.83
N TRP A 304 -15.88 9.09 -10.43
CA TRP A 304 -16.91 8.27 -11.03
C TRP A 304 -18.32 8.92 -10.91
N PHE A 305 -18.64 9.50 -9.76
CA PHE A 305 -19.90 10.24 -9.59
C PHE A 305 -19.98 11.42 -10.55
N ALA A 306 -18.90 12.18 -10.71
CA ALA A 306 -18.86 13.29 -11.63
C ALA A 306 -19.03 12.83 -13.08
N ASP A 307 -18.37 11.78 -13.51
CA ASP A 307 -18.46 11.23 -14.86
C ASP A 307 -19.88 10.75 -15.21
N ILE A 308 -20.57 10.12 -14.26
CA ILE A 308 -21.91 9.55 -14.49
C ILE A 308 -23.03 10.60 -14.30
N PHE A 309 -22.97 11.37 -13.22
CA PHE A 309 -24.09 12.24 -12.82
C PHE A 309 -23.92 13.69 -13.25
N LEU A 310 -22.68 14.15 -13.54
CA LEU A 310 -22.40 15.55 -13.87
C LEU A 310 -22.00 15.74 -15.34
N GLN A 311 -22.42 14.86 -16.23
CA GLN A 311 -22.15 14.93 -17.67
C GLN A 311 -22.43 16.34 -18.21
N GLY A 312 -21.44 16.88 -18.95
CA GLY A 312 -21.49 18.24 -19.52
C GLY A 312 -21.04 19.36 -18.58
N GLN A 313 -20.70 19.06 -17.32
CA GLN A 313 -20.06 20.01 -16.41
C GLN A 313 -18.55 19.73 -16.33
N GLN A 314 -17.73 20.78 -16.31
CA GLN A 314 -16.31 20.62 -16.02
C GLN A 314 -16.15 20.11 -14.57
N THR A 315 -15.49 18.95 -14.41
CA THR A 315 -15.18 18.40 -13.10
C THR A 315 -13.97 19.14 -12.52
N THR A 316 -14.22 20.21 -11.80
CA THR A 316 -13.22 21.00 -11.08
C THR A 316 -13.33 20.73 -9.57
N ALA A 317 -12.31 21.13 -8.81
CA ALA A 317 -12.39 21.10 -7.35
C ALA A 317 -13.61 21.90 -6.82
N ALA A 318 -13.92 23.05 -7.45
CA ALA A 318 -15.08 23.87 -7.09
C ALA A 318 -16.41 23.15 -7.37
N THR A 319 -16.51 22.42 -8.49
CA THR A 319 -17.71 21.62 -8.82
C THR A 319 -17.91 20.50 -7.80
N LEU A 320 -16.85 19.80 -7.42
CA LEU A 320 -16.93 18.75 -6.40
C LEU A 320 -17.29 19.31 -5.02
N SER A 321 -16.68 20.44 -4.62
CA SER A 321 -17.03 21.15 -3.38
C SER A 321 -18.52 21.51 -3.33
N TYR A 322 -19.05 22.11 -4.40
CA TYR A 322 -20.48 22.42 -4.50
C TYR A 322 -21.35 21.19 -4.27
N TRP A 323 -21.06 20.06 -4.91
CA TRP A 323 -21.86 18.85 -4.73
C TRP A 323 -21.72 18.21 -3.36
N LEU A 324 -20.56 18.32 -2.72
CA LEU A 324 -20.37 17.92 -1.32
C LEU A 324 -21.25 18.78 -0.39
N ASP A 325 -21.34 20.11 -0.64
CA ASP A 325 -22.21 21.00 0.11
C ASP A 325 -23.69 20.64 -0.10
N GLN A 326 -24.11 20.31 -1.34
CA GLN A 326 -25.46 19.83 -1.61
C GLN A 326 -25.75 18.48 -0.90
N ALA A 327 -24.80 17.55 -0.88
CA ALA A 327 -24.93 16.29 -0.15
C ALA A 327 -24.98 16.50 1.38
N ALA A 328 -24.38 17.56 1.90
CA ALA A 328 -24.46 17.91 3.32
C ALA A 328 -25.89 18.33 3.76
N LEU A 329 -26.69 18.84 2.83
CA LEU A 329 -28.10 19.19 3.10
C LEU A 329 -29.03 17.96 3.14
N VAL A 330 -28.59 16.83 2.63
CA VAL A 330 -29.33 15.56 2.67
C VAL A 330 -29.16 14.93 4.05
N ALA A 331 -30.25 14.49 4.64
CA ALA A 331 -30.24 13.83 5.95
C ALA A 331 -29.40 12.53 5.93
N PRO A 332 -28.79 12.14 7.07
CA PRO A 332 -28.14 10.83 7.21
C PRO A 332 -29.06 9.68 6.78
N GLY A 333 -28.51 8.71 6.06
CA GLY A 333 -29.27 7.61 5.46
C GLY A 333 -29.81 7.92 4.06
N ALA A 334 -29.49 9.10 3.49
CA ALA A 334 -29.81 9.50 2.12
C ALA A 334 -31.27 9.24 1.71
N ASP A 335 -32.21 9.46 2.65
CA ASP A 335 -33.65 9.21 2.50
C ASP A 335 -33.99 7.77 2.06
N GLY A 336 -33.26 6.78 2.62
CA GLY A 336 -33.43 5.36 2.33
C GLY A 336 -32.69 4.87 1.07
N LEU A 337 -31.95 5.73 0.36
CA LEU A 337 -31.10 5.32 -0.74
C LEU A 337 -29.84 4.65 -0.22
N CYS A 338 -29.70 3.35 -0.49
CA CYS A 338 -28.52 2.58 -0.12
C CYS A 338 -27.60 2.34 -1.33
N CYS A 339 -26.29 2.43 -1.12
CA CYS A 339 -25.25 2.14 -2.12
C CYS A 339 -24.38 0.95 -1.69
N ILE A 340 -24.12 0.02 -2.62
CA ILE A 340 -23.00 -0.91 -2.55
C ILE A 340 -21.91 -0.30 -3.46
N PRO A 341 -20.72 0.09 -2.93
CA PRO A 341 -19.85 1.01 -3.65
C PRO A 341 -18.84 0.34 -4.59
N TYR A 342 -18.97 -0.93 -4.95
CA TYR A 342 -17.94 -1.76 -5.59
C TYR A 342 -17.78 -1.50 -7.10
N VAL A 343 -17.62 -0.24 -7.50
CA VAL A 343 -17.43 0.17 -8.92
C VAL A 343 -16.16 -0.45 -9.51
N TYR A 344 -15.10 -0.55 -8.71
CA TYR A 344 -13.79 -1.04 -9.15
C TYR A 344 -13.45 -2.42 -8.56
N GLY A 345 -14.47 -3.30 -8.40
CA GLY A 345 -14.30 -4.50 -7.58
C GLY A 345 -13.99 -4.14 -6.14
N GLU A 346 -13.66 -5.10 -5.26
CA GLU A 346 -13.30 -4.74 -3.90
C GLU A 346 -12.23 -5.66 -3.31
N ARG A 347 -11.37 -5.07 -2.49
CA ARG A 347 -10.49 -5.76 -1.55
C ARG A 347 -11.25 -6.08 -0.27
N ALA A 348 -10.79 -5.58 0.87
CA ALA A 348 -11.53 -5.74 2.12
C ALA A 348 -12.90 -4.99 2.06
N PRO A 349 -13.93 -5.50 2.71
CA PRO A 349 -13.97 -6.70 3.54
C PRO A 349 -14.19 -8.00 2.75
N ILE A 350 -14.50 -7.91 1.45
CA ILE A 350 -15.03 -9.05 0.68
C ILE A 350 -14.01 -9.74 -0.23
N TRP A 351 -12.88 -9.08 -0.54
CA TRP A 351 -11.77 -9.57 -1.39
C TRP A 351 -12.20 -10.11 -2.77
N ASP A 352 -13.19 -9.49 -3.39
CA ASP A 352 -13.73 -9.87 -4.68
C ASP A 352 -13.52 -8.78 -5.73
N ALA A 353 -12.53 -8.98 -6.61
CA ALA A 353 -12.25 -8.05 -7.71
C ALA A 353 -13.33 -8.04 -8.80
N SER A 354 -14.27 -9.00 -8.79
CA SER A 354 -15.42 -9.05 -9.72
C SER A 354 -16.69 -8.38 -9.17
N ALA A 355 -16.69 -8.00 -7.90
CA ALA A 355 -17.83 -7.36 -7.25
C ALA A 355 -18.29 -6.10 -8.01
N LYS A 356 -19.60 -5.83 -8.01
CA LYS A 356 -20.22 -4.72 -8.73
C LYS A 356 -20.97 -3.81 -7.78
N ALA A 357 -20.99 -2.51 -8.14
CA ALA A 357 -21.79 -1.51 -7.46
C ALA A 357 -23.29 -1.67 -7.73
N SER A 358 -24.11 -1.27 -6.77
CA SER A 358 -25.57 -1.16 -6.93
C SER A 358 -26.17 -0.07 -6.03
N PHE A 359 -27.33 0.42 -6.43
CA PHE A 359 -28.16 1.28 -5.60
C PHE A 359 -29.52 0.61 -5.39
N THR A 360 -30.02 0.68 -4.16
CA THR A 360 -31.33 0.14 -3.78
C THR A 360 -32.12 1.18 -3.02
N GLY A 361 -33.46 1.05 -2.96
CA GLY A 361 -34.32 2.01 -2.29
C GLY A 361 -34.57 3.29 -3.10
N ILE A 362 -34.36 3.30 -4.41
CA ILE A 362 -34.58 4.49 -5.26
C ILE A 362 -36.06 4.84 -5.35
N HIS A 363 -36.39 6.12 -5.15
CA HIS A 363 -37.71 6.68 -5.44
C HIS A 363 -37.62 8.06 -6.13
N ALA A 364 -38.77 8.60 -6.57
CA ALA A 364 -38.81 9.80 -7.42
C ALA A 364 -38.30 11.10 -6.73
N GLY A 365 -38.20 11.12 -5.41
CA GLY A 365 -37.66 12.27 -4.66
C GLY A 365 -36.14 12.35 -4.61
N HIS A 366 -35.41 11.29 -5.00
CA HIS A 366 -33.98 11.27 -4.94
C HIS A 366 -33.34 12.15 -6.01
N THR A 367 -32.36 12.95 -5.60
CA THR A 367 -31.55 13.84 -6.45
C THR A 367 -30.10 13.38 -6.48
N LYS A 368 -29.28 14.00 -7.35
CA LYS A 368 -27.83 13.74 -7.39
C LYS A 368 -27.15 13.86 -6.02
N ALA A 369 -27.62 14.79 -5.17
CA ALA A 369 -27.11 14.97 -3.82
C ALA A 369 -27.35 13.74 -2.93
N HIS A 370 -28.49 13.06 -3.06
CA HIS A 370 -28.79 11.81 -2.35
C HIS A 370 -27.86 10.67 -2.80
N PHE A 371 -27.61 10.55 -4.12
CA PHE A 371 -26.67 9.56 -4.64
C PHE A 371 -25.24 9.78 -4.11
N LEU A 372 -24.77 11.05 -4.12
CA LEU A 372 -23.47 11.37 -3.57
C LEU A 372 -23.40 11.05 -2.07
N ARG A 373 -24.43 11.45 -1.30
CA ARG A 373 -24.51 11.12 0.13
C ARG A 373 -24.44 9.62 0.39
N ALA A 374 -25.22 8.82 -0.33
CA ALA A 374 -25.22 7.36 -0.22
C ALA A 374 -23.86 6.74 -0.55
N ILE A 375 -23.15 7.28 -1.55
CA ILE A 375 -21.79 6.85 -1.89
C ILE A 375 -20.83 7.10 -0.72
N LEU A 376 -20.82 8.31 -0.14
CA LEU A 376 -19.91 8.66 0.96
C LEU A 376 -20.18 7.79 2.20
N GLU A 377 -21.47 7.55 2.51
CA GLU A 377 -21.88 6.68 3.62
C GLU A 377 -21.49 5.21 3.37
N ALA A 378 -21.58 4.73 2.14
CA ALA A 378 -21.18 3.38 1.77
C ALA A 378 -19.67 3.16 1.91
N VAL A 379 -18.84 4.14 1.53
CA VAL A 379 -17.39 4.09 1.77
C VAL A 379 -17.10 4.02 3.27
N ALA A 380 -17.74 4.84 4.07
CA ALA A 380 -17.61 4.83 5.53
C ALA A 380 -18.04 3.49 6.13
N ALA A 381 -19.14 2.90 5.63
CA ALA A 381 -19.63 1.59 6.06
C ALA A 381 -18.65 0.47 5.75
N SER A 382 -17.98 0.48 4.58
CA SER A 382 -16.93 -0.49 4.24
C SER A 382 -15.75 -0.41 5.21
N LEU A 383 -15.28 0.80 5.55
CA LEU A 383 -14.21 1.01 6.53
C LEU A 383 -14.65 0.60 7.95
N TYR A 384 -15.91 0.82 8.29
CA TYR A 384 -16.47 0.38 9.58
C TYR A 384 -16.50 -1.14 9.71
N GLN A 385 -16.89 -1.88 8.67
CA GLN A 385 -16.85 -3.36 8.68
C GLN A 385 -15.43 -3.89 8.94
N ILE A 386 -14.42 -3.28 8.31
CA ILE A 386 -13.02 -3.63 8.56
C ILE A 386 -12.63 -3.29 10.01
N THR A 387 -13.06 -2.13 10.52
CA THR A 387 -12.80 -1.73 11.92
C THR A 387 -13.43 -2.70 12.90
N GLN A 388 -14.67 -3.17 12.64
CA GLN A 388 -15.33 -4.19 13.45
C GLN A 388 -14.55 -5.51 13.46
N ALA A 389 -14.01 -5.95 12.32
CA ALA A 389 -13.17 -7.16 12.25
C ALA A 389 -11.87 -6.99 13.06
N ILE A 390 -11.27 -5.79 13.05
CA ILE A 390 -10.11 -5.47 13.90
C ILE A 390 -10.48 -5.57 15.38
N GLU A 391 -11.61 -4.98 15.79
CA GLU A 391 -12.08 -4.97 17.19
C GLU A 391 -12.51 -6.38 17.64
N ALA A 392 -13.13 -7.18 16.77
CA ALA A 392 -13.46 -8.58 17.04
C ALA A 392 -12.21 -9.44 17.31
N GLY A 393 -11.07 -9.10 16.73
CA GLY A 393 -9.76 -9.70 17.02
C GLY A 393 -9.13 -9.23 18.34
N GLY A 394 -9.89 -8.56 19.23
CA GLY A 394 -9.46 -8.16 20.58
C GLY A 394 -8.77 -6.77 20.65
N GLU A 395 -8.65 -6.05 19.54
CA GLU A 395 -8.08 -4.69 19.56
C GLU A 395 -9.17 -3.66 19.87
N LYS A 396 -9.00 -2.89 20.95
CA LYS A 396 -9.90 -1.77 21.26
C LYS A 396 -9.37 -0.50 20.60
N ILE A 397 -10.07 0.01 19.59
CA ILE A 397 -9.69 1.26 18.93
C ILE A 397 -10.11 2.45 19.78
N GLU A 398 -9.14 3.27 20.18
CA GLU A 398 -9.34 4.46 21.02
C GLU A 398 -9.14 5.77 20.22
N ARG A 399 -8.16 5.80 19.32
CA ARG A 399 -7.78 6.97 18.54
C ARG A 399 -7.71 6.63 17.06
N VAL A 400 -8.25 7.50 16.21
CA VAL A 400 -8.24 7.34 14.76
C VAL A 400 -7.49 8.50 14.12
N TYR A 401 -6.33 8.20 13.57
CA TYR A 401 -5.52 9.16 12.82
C TYR A 401 -5.96 9.14 11.36
N ALA A 402 -6.59 10.22 10.94
CA ALA A 402 -7.21 10.38 9.63
C ALA A 402 -6.30 11.16 8.68
N SER A 403 -6.10 10.64 7.46
CA SER A 403 -5.29 11.26 6.41
C SER A 403 -5.87 11.02 5.01
N GLY A 404 -5.43 11.83 4.04
CA GLY A 404 -5.87 11.77 2.66
C GLY A 404 -6.93 12.80 2.32
N GLY A 405 -7.27 12.95 1.03
CA GLY A 405 -8.08 14.06 0.53
C GLY A 405 -9.48 14.20 1.15
N PHE A 406 -10.03 13.14 1.74
CA PHE A 406 -11.33 13.23 2.41
C PHE A 406 -11.32 14.17 3.64
N THR A 407 -10.15 14.41 4.23
CA THR A 407 -10.01 15.30 5.40
C THR A 407 -10.26 16.76 5.07
N GLU A 408 -10.25 17.13 3.79
CA GLU A 408 -10.61 18.47 3.31
C GLU A 408 -12.14 18.69 3.30
N SER A 409 -12.96 17.62 3.41
CA SER A 409 -14.42 17.69 3.43
C SER A 409 -14.99 17.52 4.84
N ALA A 410 -15.54 18.58 5.40
CA ALA A 410 -16.22 18.53 6.69
C ALA A 410 -17.37 17.50 6.72
N LEU A 411 -18.13 17.39 5.61
CA LEU A 411 -19.17 16.38 5.47
C LEU A 411 -18.61 14.96 5.59
N TRP A 412 -17.52 14.66 4.86
CA TRP A 412 -17.01 13.30 4.84
C TRP A 412 -16.34 12.93 6.16
N LEU A 413 -15.66 13.87 6.81
CA LEU A 413 -15.16 13.70 8.18
C LEU A 413 -16.30 13.38 9.16
N ASP A 414 -17.42 14.11 9.09
CA ASP A 414 -18.60 13.88 9.94
C ASP A 414 -19.22 12.49 9.70
N ILE A 415 -19.40 12.09 8.43
CA ILE A 415 -19.92 10.77 8.06
C ILE A 415 -19.03 9.66 8.64
N VAL A 416 -17.72 9.73 8.41
CA VAL A 416 -16.77 8.70 8.88
C VAL A 416 -16.73 8.67 10.41
N SER A 417 -16.69 9.85 11.07
CA SER A 417 -16.67 9.95 12.52
C SER A 417 -17.91 9.33 13.16
N ARG A 418 -19.10 9.63 12.61
CA ARG A 418 -20.37 9.06 13.07
C ARG A 418 -20.44 7.56 12.84
N GLN A 419 -20.07 7.09 11.64
CA GLN A 419 -20.10 5.68 11.28
C GLN A 419 -19.19 4.85 12.20
N LEU A 420 -17.99 5.33 12.49
CA LEU A 420 -17.07 4.68 13.40
C LEU A 420 -17.41 4.87 14.88
N ASN A 421 -18.27 5.85 15.20
CA ASN A 421 -18.53 6.34 16.56
C ASN A 421 -17.20 6.70 17.29
N LYS A 422 -16.30 7.39 16.59
CA LYS A 422 -14.97 7.75 17.09
C LYS A 422 -14.58 9.15 16.61
N LYS A 423 -13.86 9.87 17.48
CA LYS A 423 -13.25 11.15 17.09
C LYS A 423 -12.06 10.93 16.18
N LEU A 424 -12.02 11.65 15.06
CA LEU A 424 -10.91 11.63 14.13
C LEU A 424 -9.86 12.68 14.53
N ILE A 425 -8.59 12.31 14.49
CA ILE A 425 -7.43 13.19 14.62
C ILE A 425 -6.88 13.36 13.23
N VAL A 426 -7.08 14.53 12.62
CA VAL A 426 -6.57 14.80 11.27
C VAL A 426 -5.06 14.93 11.34
N SER A 427 -4.35 14.18 10.50
CA SER A 427 -2.91 14.25 10.33
C SER A 427 -2.61 15.07 9.08
N ASP A 428 -1.85 16.14 9.23
CA ASP A 428 -1.44 17.02 8.13
C ASP A 428 -0.29 16.45 7.28
N GLU A 429 0.15 15.22 7.58
CA GLU A 429 1.33 14.61 6.96
C GLU A 429 1.02 14.01 5.56
N ALA A 430 1.17 14.83 4.53
CA ALA A 430 0.97 14.43 3.13
C ALA A 430 1.92 13.32 2.63
N ASP A 431 3.06 13.12 3.29
CA ASP A 431 4.12 12.20 2.89
C ASP A 431 4.43 11.16 4.00
N ALA A 432 3.37 10.67 4.66
CA ALA A 432 3.47 9.76 5.82
C ALA A 432 4.35 8.52 5.58
N SER A 433 4.34 7.92 4.37
CA SER A 433 5.18 6.75 4.04
C SER A 433 6.67 7.12 4.03
N ALA A 434 7.05 8.27 3.44
CA ALA A 434 8.42 8.74 3.42
C ALA A 434 8.90 9.13 4.83
N LEU A 435 8.05 9.82 5.62
CA LEU A 435 8.36 10.14 7.02
C LEU A 435 8.45 8.89 7.89
N GLY A 436 7.62 7.87 7.63
CA GLY A 436 7.77 6.56 8.25
C GLY A 436 9.11 5.90 7.95
N ALA A 437 9.61 6.04 6.71
CA ALA A 437 10.95 5.56 6.33
C ALA A 437 12.06 6.31 7.07
N VAL A 438 11.92 7.63 7.27
CA VAL A 438 12.81 8.42 8.14
C VAL A 438 12.81 7.85 9.57
N LYS A 439 11.63 7.60 10.15
CA LYS A 439 11.51 7.04 11.52
C LYS A 439 12.20 5.68 11.64
N ILE A 440 12.12 4.82 10.63
CA ILE A 440 12.87 3.55 10.60
C ILE A 440 14.37 3.80 10.47
N ALA A 441 14.80 4.73 9.62
CA ALA A 441 16.21 5.09 9.46
C ALA A 441 16.82 5.62 10.77
N VAL A 442 16.10 6.47 11.52
CA VAL A 442 16.53 6.94 12.84
C VAL A 442 16.64 5.79 13.85
N ARG A 443 15.69 4.86 13.83
CA ARG A 443 15.67 3.72 14.77
C ARG A 443 16.73 2.67 14.44
N SER A 444 17.09 2.48 13.18
CA SER A 444 18.10 1.47 12.76
C SER A 444 19.48 1.70 13.36
N LEU A 445 19.78 2.94 13.78
CA LEU A 445 21.05 3.26 14.46
C LEU A 445 21.09 2.86 15.94
N LYS A 446 19.96 2.43 16.52
CA LYS A 446 19.81 2.07 17.93
C LYS A 446 19.64 0.57 18.15
N VAL A 447 19.51 -0.18 17.06
CA VAL A 447 19.40 -1.65 17.00
C VAL A 447 20.70 -2.24 16.46
#